data_5eb98b8388824b3c6eaf0c151d0d9108
#
_entry.id   5eb98b8388824b3c6eaf0c151d0d9108
#
_cell.length_a   1.000
_cell.length_b   1.000
_cell.length_c   1.000
_cell.angle_alpha   90.00
_cell.angle_beta   90.00
_cell.angle_gamma   90.00
#
_symmetry.space_group_name_H-M   'P 1'
#
loop_
_entity.id
_entity.type
_entity.pdbx_description
1 polymer ?
#
loop_
_entity_poly.entity_id
_entity_poly.type
_entity_poly.pdbx_seq_one_letter_code
_entity_poly.pdbx_strand_id
1 'polypeptide(L)'
;MKWRFPVLGPTAVLALCLFALPIYAQTSAVATKSAVPSRYDITKEVTLTGTVSNVVKAPTREMKLLPGSHLMLATGSGKLDASLGKFAMRNQGVLSITPGQQVQVTGIVTTVKNQQVFVTRLVQVNGHTYKVRNEHGLAVAPVSAKSNRRAYTNGGQL
;
A
#
# COMPACT_ATOMS: atom_id res chain seq x y z
N MET A 1 10.83 72.04 25.82
CA MET A 1 10.60 70.95 26.77
C MET A 1 11.52 69.80 26.39
N LYS A 2 12.54 69.56 27.24
CA LYS A 2 13.54 68.51 27.03
C LYS A 2 13.16 67.30 27.88
N TRP A 3 12.85 66.15 27.26
CA TRP A 3 12.60 64.93 27.96
C TRP A 3 13.91 64.08 27.95
N ARG A 4 14.41 63.80 29.14
CA ARG A 4 15.58 62.96 29.39
C ARG A 4 15.08 61.57 29.65
N PHE A 5 15.59 60.56 28.89
CA PHE A 5 15.38 59.13 29.16
C PHE A 5 16.51 58.64 30.06
N PRO A 6 16.21 57.89 31.12
CA PRO A 6 17.24 57.20 31.88
C PRO A 6 17.69 55.92 31.17
N VAL A 7 18.99 55.76 31.12
CA VAL A 7 19.69 54.59 30.66
C VAL A 7 19.65 53.58 31.82
N LEU A 8 18.99 52.44 31.64
CA LEU A 8 19.15 51.28 32.51
C LEU A 8 20.03 50.24 31.80
N GLY A 9 21.08 49.85 32.53
CA GLY A 9 22.14 48.99 32.03
C GLY A 9 21.78 47.51 31.86
N PRO A 10 22.61 46.75 31.19
CA PRO A 10 22.38 45.37 30.85
C PRO A 10 22.79 44.43 31.97
N THR A 11 21.85 43.68 32.53
CA THR A 11 22.15 42.46 33.31
C THR A 11 22.14 41.29 32.38
N ALA A 12 23.33 40.87 31.97
CA ALA A 12 23.55 39.65 31.21
C ALA A 12 23.40 38.43 32.15
N VAL A 13 22.30 37.71 32.02
CA VAL A 13 22.16 36.35 32.60
C VAL A 13 22.46 35.36 31.50
N LEU A 14 23.64 34.83 31.52
CA LEU A 14 24.14 33.76 30.64
C LEU A 14 23.59 32.42 31.18
N ALA A 15 22.43 32.00 30.72
CA ALA A 15 21.91 30.65 30.98
C ALA A 15 22.49 29.68 29.96
N LEU A 16 23.52 28.95 30.38
CA LEU A 16 24.17 27.88 29.61
C LEU A 16 23.28 26.63 29.64
N CYS A 17 22.31 26.50 28.72
CA CYS A 17 21.57 25.29 28.53
C CYS A 17 22.41 24.29 27.72
N LEU A 18 23.03 23.35 28.43
CA LEU A 18 23.63 22.14 27.85
C LEU A 18 22.49 21.26 27.29
N PHE A 19 22.17 21.43 26.01
CA PHE A 19 21.35 20.46 25.28
C PHE A 19 22.18 19.21 25.00
N ALA A 20 21.98 18.17 25.81
CA ALA A 20 22.42 16.84 25.48
C ALA A 20 21.59 16.35 24.31
N LEU A 21 22.13 16.43 23.08
CA LEU A 21 21.52 15.82 21.90
C LEU A 21 21.67 14.29 22.02
N PRO A 22 20.57 13.54 21.98
CA PRO A 22 20.68 12.08 21.86
C PRO A 22 21.24 11.77 20.47
N ILE A 23 22.44 11.21 20.42
CA ILE A 23 23.05 10.64 19.22
C ILE A 23 22.23 9.40 18.88
N TYR A 24 21.26 9.54 17.98
CA TYR A 24 20.64 8.40 17.34
C TYR A 24 21.70 7.76 16.44
N ALA A 25 22.27 6.67 16.90
CA ALA A 25 23.10 5.80 16.08
C ALA A 25 22.23 5.27 14.94
N GLN A 26 22.32 5.89 13.76
CA GLN A 26 21.77 5.34 12.53
C GLN A 26 22.58 4.11 12.20
N THR A 27 22.06 2.95 12.58
CA THR A 27 22.56 1.67 12.09
C THR A 27 22.25 1.63 10.60
N SER A 28 23.23 2.00 9.78
CA SER A 28 23.16 1.81 8.32
C SER A 28 23.06 0.32 8.06
N ALA A 29 21.85 -0.18 7.86
CA ALA A 29 21.65 -1.52 7.35
C ALA A 29 22.27 -1.56 5.95
N VAL A 30 23.43 -2.23 5.86
CA VAL A 30 24.07 -2.55 4.59
C VAL A 30 23.04 -3.35 3.78
N ALA A 31 22.50 -2.71 2.75
CA ALA A 31 21.58 -3.34 1.82
C ALA A 31 22.34 -4.44 1.07
N THR A 32 22.26 -5.65 1.54
CA THR A 32 22.73 -6.84 0.83
C THR A 32 21.88 -6.97 -0.43
N LYS A 33 22.52 -6.78 -1.57
CA LYS A 33 21.97 -6.82 -2.91
C LYS A 33 21.54 -8.26 -3.22
N SER A 34 20.43 -8.70 -2.65
CA SER A 34 19.80 -9.97 -3.01
C SER A 34 18.93 -9.76 -4.25
N ALA A 35 19.48 -10.08 -5.41
CA ALA A 35 18.80 -10.00 -6.71
C ALA A 35 17.91 -11.21 -7.00
N VAL A 36 17.45 -11.92 -5.97
CA VAL A 36 16.46 -12.98 -6.12
C VAL A 36 15.09 -12.32 -6.01
N PRO A 37 14.24 -12.40 -7.07
CA PRO A 37 12.89 -11.90 -6.95
C PRO A 37 12.22 -12.61 -5.78
N SER A 38 11.83 -11.86 -4.77
CA SER A 38 11.14 -12.39 -3.60
C SER A 38 9.92 -13.18 -4.10
N ARG A 39 9.91 -14.49 -3.86
CA ARG A 39 8.74 -15.32 -4.16
C ARG A 39 7.56 -14.75 -3.37
N TYR A 40 6.40 -14.71 -4.01
CA TYR A 40 5.19 -14.33 -3.35
C TYR A 40 4.93 -15.29 -2.17
N ASP A 41 4.78 -14.73 -0.98
CA ASP A 41 4.61 -15.49 0.26
C ASP A 41 3.24 -15.14 0.87
N ILE A 42 2.31 -16.07 0.79
CA ILE A 42 0.95 -15.89 1.31
C ILE A 42 0.89 -15.67 2.83
N THR A 43 1.91 -16.11 3.57
CA THR A 43 1.96 -15.92 5.02
C THR A 43 2.26 -14.47 5.41
N LYS A 44 2.76 -13.68 4.47
CA LYS A 44 3.06 -12.25 4.63
C LYS A 44 1.95 -11.34 4.08
N GLU A 45 0.82 -11.93 3.69
CA GLU A 45 -0.29 -11.13 3.20
C GLU A 45 -0.86 -10.24 4.28
N VAL A 46 -1.14 -9.02 3.89
CA VAL A 46 -1.91 -8.06 4.68
C VAL A 46 -3.14 -7.62 3.89
N THR A 47 -4.18 -7.27 4.60
CA THR A 47 -5.41 -6.76 4.02
C THR A 47 -5.54 -5.28 4.35
N LEU A 48 -5.71 -4.46 3.30
CA LEU A 48 -5.84 -3.02 3.41
C LEU A 48 -7.16 -2.58 2.78
N THR A 49 -7.80 -1.62 3.42
CA THR A 49 -9.00 -0.97 2.89
C THR A 49 -8.67 0.45 2.46
N GLY A 50 -9.23 0.87 1.34
CA GLY A 50 -9.02 2.23 0.82
C GLY A 50 -10.07 2.64 -0.18
N THR A 51 -10.11 3.94 -0.45
CA THR A 51 -10.94 4.50 -1.52
C THR A 51 -10.10 4.62 -2.79
N VAL A 52 -10.64 4.16 -3.90
CA VAL A 52 -9.97 4.25 -5.21
C VAL A 52 -9.89 5.72 -5.62
N SER A 53 -8.69 6.26 -5.73
CA SER A 53 -8.46 7.61 -6.26
C SER A 53 -8.25 7.61 -7.77
N ASN A 54 -7.66 6.55 -8.32
CA ASN A 54 -7.45 6.39 -9.75
C ASN A 54 -7.32 4.92 -10.15
N VAL A 55 -7.66 4.60 -11.40
CA VAL A 55 -7.51 3.28 -12.00
C VAL A 55 -6.61 3.39 -13.22
N VAL A 56 -5.44 2.77 -13.16
CA VAL A 56 -4.50 2.73 -14.27
C VAL A 56 -4.59 1.35 -14.93
N LYS A 57 -5.20 1.28 -16.12
CA LYS A 57 -5.39 -0.01 -16.84
C LYS A 57 -4.11 -0.50 -17.50
N ALA A 58 -3.34 0.43 -18.08
CA ALA A 58 -2.06 0.16 -18.74
C ALA A 58 -1.11 1.32 -18.46
N PRO A 59 -0.14 1.16 -17.53
CA PRO A 59 0.79 2.22 -17.22
C PRO A 59 1.74 2.48 -18.40
N THR A 60 2.06 3.75 -18.63
CA THR A 60 3.12 4.14 -19.55
C THR A 60 4.49 3.94 -18.91
N ARG A 61 5.56 3.96 -19.71
CA ARG A 61 6.94 3.81 -19.18
C ARG A 61 7.32 4.92 -18.20
N GLU A 62 6.78 6.12 -18.40
CA GLU A 62 7.05 7.29 -17.57
C GLU A 62 6.46 7.14 -16.14
N MET A 63 5.39 6.39 -15.98
CA MET A 63 4.75 6.17 -14.68
C MET A 63 5.59 5.32 -13.72
N LYS A 64 6.65 4.66 -14.21
CA LYS A 64 7.54 3.78 -13.41
C LYS A 64 6.81 2.71 -12.59
N LEU A 65 5.58 2.38 -12.96
CA LEU A 65 4.78 1.34 -12.32
C LEU A 65 5.15 -0.06 -12.84
N LEU A 66 4.73 -1.09 -12.11
CA LEU A 66 4.84 -2.46 -12.60
C LEU A 66 3.95 -2.67 -13.84
N PRO A 67 4.30 -3.65 -14.72
CA PRO A 67 3.42 -3.97 -15.85
C PRO A 67 2.05 -4.49 -15.39
N GLY A 68 1.00 -3.95 -15.97
CA GLY A 68 -0.38 -4.38 -15.72
C GLY A 68 -1.26 -3.27 -15.17
N SER A 69 -2.42 -3.65 -14.64
CA SER A 69 -3.37 -2.71 -14.07
C SER A 69 -3.04 -2.38 -12.62
N HIS A 70 -3.32 -1.15 -12.21
CA HIS A 70 -3.08 -0.64 -10.86
C HIS A 70 -4.30 0.09 -10.32
N LEU A 71 -4.49 0.00 -9.01
CA LEU A 71 -5.39 0.86 -8.25
C LEU A 71 -4.57 1.80 -7.39
N MET A 72 -4.77 3.09 -7.58
CA MET A 72 -4.25 4.09 -6.66
C MET A 72 -5.28 4.27 -5.54
N LEU A 73 -4.93 3.88 -4.33
CA LEU A 73 -5.83 3.90 -3.18
C LEU A 73 -5.45 5.02 -2.21
N ALA A 74 -6.44 5.71 -1.69
CA ALA A 74 -6.32 6.52 -0.50
C ALA A 74 -6.68 5.64 0.70
N THR A 75 -5.70 5.36 1.56
CA THR A 75 -5.86 4.56 2.78
C THR A 75 -5.68 5.44 4.01
N GLY A 76 -5.98 4.92 5.20
CA GLY A 76 -5.73 5.64 6.45
C GLY A 76 -4.27 5.98 6.69
N SER A 77 -3.33 5.24 6.08
CA SER A 77 -1.88 5.48 6.17
C SER A 77 -1.30 6.29 5.00
N GLY A 78 -2.13 6.72 4.03
CA GLY A 78 -1.71 7.50 2.88
C GLY A 78 -2.05 6.87 1.54
N LYS A 79 -1.32 7.28 0.50
CA LYS A 79 -1.52 6.76 -0.86
C LYS A 79 -0.83 5.42 -1.04
N LEU A 80 -1.53 4.46 -1.65
CA LEU A 80 -1.04 3.12 -1.93
C LEU A 80 -1.17 2.83 -3.43
N ASP A 81 -0.11 2.33 -4.06
CA ASP A 81 -0.16 1.71 -5.38
C ASP A 81 -0.39 0.20 -5.23
N ALA A 82 -1.59 -0.25 -5.59
CA ALA A 82 -1.97 -1.66 -5.55
C ALA A 82 -1.91 -2.26 -6.96
N SER A 83 -0.84 -3.03 -7.24
CA SER A 83 -0.64 -3.71 -8.52
C SER A 83 -1.54 -4.93 -8.65
N LEU A 84 -2.46 -4.92 -9.61
CA LEU A 84 -3.38 -6.02 -9.87
C LEU A 84 -2.82 -7.04 -10.89
N GLY A 85 -1.82 -6.65 -11.68
CA GLY A 85 -1.24 -7.49 -12.73
C GLY A 85 -1.88 -7.35 -14.10
N LYS A 86 -1.37 -8.12 -15.06
CA LYS A 86 -1.64 -7.93 -16.50
C LYS A 86 -3.08 -8.23 -16.94
N PHE A 87 -3.80 -9.07 -16.21
CA PHE A 87 -5.08 -9.61 -16.66
C PHE A 87 -6.28 -9.03 -15.92
N ALA A 88 -6.06 -8.31 -14.81
CA ALA A 88 -7.12 -7.89 -13.90
C ALA A 88 -8.23 -7.05 -14.56
N MET A 89 -7.87 -6.17 -15.49
CA MET A 89 -8.80 -5.25 -16.17
C MET A 89 -8.98 -5.54 -17.67
N ARG A 90 -8.49 -6.69 -18.16
CA ARG A 90 -8.59 -7.02 -19.60
C ARG A 90 -9.99 -7.43 -20.04
N ASN A 91 -10.67 -8.18 -19.21
CA ASN A 91 -12.02 -8.64 -19.51
C ASN A 91 -13.03 -7.64 -18.93
N GLN A 92 -13.57 -6.76 -19.75
CA GLN A 92 -14.61 -5.84 -19.36
C GLN A 92 -15.80 -6.66 -18.84
N GLY A 93 -16.18 -6.45 -17.58
CA GLY A 93 -17.36 -7.03 -16.97
C GLY A 93 -17.11 -7.98 -15.79
N VAL A 94 -15.93 -8.58 -15.64
CA VAL A 94 -15.66 -9.47 -14.49
C VAL A 94 -15.26 -8.66 -13.26
N LEU A 95 -14.28 -7.76 -13.40
CA LEU A 95 -13.83 -6.86 -12.34
C LEU A 95 -13.96 -5.42 -12.84
N SER A 96 -14.99 -4.72 -12.37
CA SER A 96 -15.22 -3.31 -12.67
C SER A 96 -14.99 -2.49 -11.41
N ILE A 97 -14.01 -1.57 -11.47
CA ILE A 97 -13.66 -0.67 -10.38
C ILE A 97 -13.55 0.73 -10.96
N THR A 98 -14.17 1.68 -10.26
CA THR A 98 -14.16 3.10 -10.62
C THR A 98 -13.61 3.96 -9.48
N PRO A 99 -13.05 5.14 -9.77
CA PRO A 99 -12.69 6.10 -8.74
C PRO A 99 -13.88 6.41 -7.81
N GLY A 100 -13.58 6.62 -6.53
CA GLY A 100 -14.56 6.86 -5.48
C GLY A 100 -15.08 5.60 -4.78
N GLN A 101 -14.90 4.41 -5.36
CA GLN A 101 -15.31 3.16 -4.72
C GLN A 101 -14.40 2.80 -3.55
N GLN A 102 -14.99 2.26 -2.50
CA GLN A 102 -14.26 1.62 -1.42
C GLN A 102 -13.95 0.18 -1.80
N VAL A 103 -12.69 -0.20 -1.64
CA VAL A 103 -12.20 -1.55 -1.93
C VAL A 103 -11.35 -2.06 -0.79
N GLN A 104 -11.32 -3.38 -0.66
CA GLN A 104 -10.37 -4.06 0.20
C GLN A 104 -9.42 -4.87 -0.68
N VAL A 105 -8.11 -4.73 -0.45
CA VAL A 105 -7.08 -5.44 -1.19
C VAL A 105 -6.27 -6.31 -0.24
N THR A 106 -6.04 -7.56 -0.62
CA THR A 106 -5.19 -8.51 0.11
C THR A 106 -3.99 -8.85 -0.73
N GLY A 107 -2.80 -8.75 -0.16
CA GLY A 107 -1.55 -8.99 -0.87
C GLY A 107 -0.32 -8.73 0.01
N ILE A 108 0.83 -8.62 -0.62
CA ILE A 108 2.11 -8.36 0.05
C ILE A 108 2.71 -7.03 -0.38
N VAL A 109 3.41 -6.37 0.55
CA VAL A 109 4.30 -5.26 0.22
C VAL A 109 5.64 -5.84 -0.23
N THR A 110 6.12 -5.41 -1.37
CA THR A 110 7.44 -5.79 -1.89
C THR A 110 8.17 -4.59 -2.45
N THR A 111 9.49 -4.69 -2.57
CA THR A 111 10.31 -3.65 -3.18
C THR A 111 10.72 -4.08 -4.57
N VAL A 112 10.33 -3.29 -5.57
CA VAL A 112 10.71 -3.48 -6.97
C VAL A 112 11.42 -2.22 -7.46
N LYS A 113 12.66 -2.36 -7.93
CA LYS A 113 13.48 -1.23 -8.42
C LYS A 113 13.50 -0.06 -7.42
N ASN A 114 13.73 -0.34 -6.14
CA ASN A 114 13.76 0.61 -5.03
C ASN A 114 12.43 1.35 -4.75
N GLN A 115 11.32 0.85 -5.26
CA GLN A 115 9.97 1.36 -4.95
C GLN A 115 9.18 0.31 -4.20
N GLN A 116 8.48 0.72 -3.15
CA GLN A 116 7.53 -0.13 -2.47
C GLN A 116 6.26 -0.23 -3.31
N VAL A 117 5.85 -1.47 -3.57
CA VAL A 117 4.65 -1.78 -4.34
C VAL A 117 3.82 -2.80 -3.59
N PHE A 118 2.53 -2.59 -3.55
CA PHE A 118 1.60 -3.58 -3.02
C PHE A 118 1.16 -4.53 -4.14
N VAL A 119 1.61 -5.78 -4.05
CA VAL A 119 1.27 -6.84 -5.01
C VAL A 119 -0.01 -7.51 -4.55
N THR A 120 -1.13 -7.15 -5.19
CA THR A 120 -2.46 -7.60 -4.80
C THR A 120 -2.75 -9.00 -5.33
N ARG A 121 -3.28 -9.89 -4.48
CA ARG A 121 -3.80 -11.19 -4.86
C ARG A 121 -5.33 -11.22 -4.91
N LEU A 122 -5.97 -10.64 -3.92
CA LEU A 122 -7.42 -10.55 -3.85
C LEU A 122 -7.88 -9.09 -3.83
N VAL A 123 -8.99 -8.82 -4.49
CA VAL A 123 -9.69 -7.53 -4.45
C VAL A 123 -11.13 -7.80 -4.08
N GLN A 124 -11.61 -7.13 -3.05
CA GLN A 124 -13.01 -7.13 -2.69
C GLN A 124 -13.63 -5.77 -3.00
N VAL A 125 -14.70 -5.77 -3.76
CA VAL A 125 -15.47 -4.60 -4.13
C VAL A 125 -16.94 -4.97 -4.19
N ASN A 126 -17.82 -4.12 -3.65
CA ASN A 126 -19.27 -4.35 -3.63
C ASN A 126 -19.67 -5.73 -3.05
N GLY A 127 -18.97 -6.18 -2.02
CA GLY A 127 -19.21 -7.49 -1.39
C GLY A 127 -18.70 -8.71 -2.16
N HIS A 128 -18.15 -8.53 -3.36
CA HIS A 128 -17.59 -9.61 -4.16
C HIS A 128 -16.06 -9.63 -4.07
N THR A 129 -15.50 -10.82 -3.88
CA THR A 129 -14.05 -11.01 -3.86
C THR A 129 -13.58 -11.58 -5.21
N TYR A 130 -12.56 -10.97 -5.77
CA TYR A 130 -11.94 -11.36 -7.04
C TYR A 130 -10.50 -11.76 -6.82
N LYS A 131 -10.10 -12.92 -7.33
CA LYS A 131 -8.72 -13.39 -7.35
C LYS A 131 -8.05 -12.85 -8.62
N VAL A 132 -7.01 -12.02 -8.47
CA VAL A 132 -6.24 -11.42 -9.57
C VAL A 132 -4.84 -12.01 -9.70
N ARG A 133 -4.38 -12.76 -8.67
CA ARG A 133 -3.16 -13.56 -8.70
C ARG A 133 -3.40 -14.89 -8.00
N ASN A 134 -2.66 -15.92 -8.42
CA ASN A 134 -2.63 -17.20 -7.70
C ASN A 134 -1.75 -17.11 -6.43
N GLU A 135 -1.63 -18.23 -5.72
CA GLU A 135 -0.85 -18.34 -4.46
C GLU A 135 0.66 -18.14 -4.66
N HIS A 136 1.12 -18.29 -5.90
CA HIS A 136 2.51 -18.03 -6.28
C HIS A 136 2.76 -16.60 -6.78
N GLY A 137 1.76 -15.71 -6.69
CA GLY A 137 1.84 -14.33 -7.13
C GLY A 137 1.75 -14.12 -8.64
N LEU A 138 1.46 -15.17 -9.42
CA LEU A 138 1.29 -15.07 -10.86
C LEU A 138 -0.08 -14.43 -11.18
N ALA A 139 -0.07 -13.44 -12.06
CA ALA A 139 -1.30 -12.79 -12.50
C ALA A 139 -2.21 -13.75 -13.24
N VAL A 140 -3.49 -13.78 -12.85
CA VAL A 140 -4.54 -14.58 -13.47
C VAL A 140 -5.70 -13.69 -13.93
N ALA A 141 -6.52 -14.17 -14.86
CA ALA A 141 -7.78 -13.52 -15.17
C ALA A 141 -8.67 -13.51 -13.93
N PRO A 142 -9.35 -12.39 -13.63
CA PRO A 142 -10.18 -12.31 -12.45
C PRO A 142 -11.27 -13.38 -12.49
N VAL A 143 -11.34 -14.15 -11.42
CA VAL A 143 -12.42 -15.08 -11.17
C VAL A 143 -13.10 -14.63 -9.90
N SER A 144 -14.43 -14.46 -9.94
CA SER A 144 -15.19 -14.25 -8.72
C SER A 144 -14.98 -15.47 -7.84
N ALA A 145 -14.38 -15.28 -6.68
CA ALA A 145 -14.36 -16.30 -5.66
C ALA A 145 -15.81 -16.43 -5.15
N LYS A 146 -16.58 -17.30 -5.80
CA LYS A 146 -17.86 -17.73 -5.24
C LYS A 146 -17.54 -18.24 -3.85
N SER A 147 -18.15 -17.60 -2.85
CA SER A 147 -18.22 -18.13 -1.52
C SER A 147 -18.61 -19.61 -1.63
N ASN A 148 -17.68 -20.52 -1.45
CA ASN A 148 -17.95 -21.95 -1.33
C ASN A 148 -18.63 -22.22 0.02
N ARG A 149 -19.78 -21.58 0.25
CA ARG A 149 -20.78 -22.12 1.14
C ARG A 149 -21.52 -23.25 0.38
N ARG A 150 -20.83 -24.32 0.08
CA ARG A 150 -21.50 -25.61 0.04
C ARG A 150 -21.88 -25.89 1.49
N ALA A 151 -23.10 -25.52 1.84
CA ALA A 151 -23.77 -26.12 2.97
C ALA A 151 -23.60 -27.62 2.79
N TYR A 152 -22.86 -28.25 3.68
CA TYR A 152 -23.03 -29.67 3.95
C TYR A 152 -24.44 -29.80 4.53
N THR A 153 -25.42 -29.92 3.68
CA THR A 153 -26.68 -30.53 4.05
C THR A 153 -26.36 -31.99 4.18
N ASN A 154 -25.99 -32.40 5.38
CA ASN A 154 -26.12 -33.76 5.82
C ASN A 154 -27.62 -34.10 5.72
N GLY A 155 -28.04 -34.62 4.59
CA GLY A 155 -29.23 -35.41 4.48
C GLY A 155 -28.96 -36.75 5.15
N GLY A 156 -29.06 -36.76 6.47
CA GLY A 156 -29.30 -37.99 7.19
C GLY A 156 -30.77 -38.34 7.00
N GLN A 157 -31.07 -39.36 6.28
CA GLN A 157 -32.32 -40.08 6.42
C GLN A 157 -32.03 -41.56 6.49
N LEU A 158 -32.46 -42.11 7.65
CA LEU A 158 -32.83 -43.48 8.02
C LEU A 158 -31.68 -44.45 8.21
#